data_c23cf9654fbf5a37dde2262f2675ebbf
#
_entry.id   c23cf9654fbf5a37dde2262f2675ebbf
#
_cell.length_a   1.000
_cell.length_b   1.000
_cell.length_c   1.000
_cell.angle_alpha   90.00
_cell.angle_beta   90.00
_cell.angle_gamma   90.00
#
_symmetry.space_group_name_H-M   'P 1'
#
loop_
_entity.id
_entity.type
_entity.pdbx_description
1 polymer ?
#
loop_
_entity_poly.entity_id
_entity_poly.type
_entity_poly.pdbx_seq_one_letter_code
_entity_poly.pdbx_strand_id
1 'polypeptide(L)'
;MPRKGPATRRQLVTDPVYGSPLVTALVNKVLRSGKRSLAERIVYGALDGAKDKTGNDPVVTLKRALDNVKPTLEVRSRRVGGATYQVPVEVRASRSTTLALRWIVSYSRQRREKTMTERLMNELRDASNGLGASVKRREDTHKMAESNKAFAHYRW
;
A
#
# COMPACT_ATOMS: atom_id res chain seq x y z
N MET A 1 -11.66 -21.12 -11.57
CA MET A 1 -12.23 -19.75 -11.65
C MET A 1 -13.74 -19.85 -11.60
N PRO A 2 -14.45 -19.01 -10.85
CA PRO A 2 -15.90 -19.07 -10.79
C PRO A 2 -16.50 -18.68 -12.16
N ARG A 3 -17.40 -19.51 -12.68
CA ARG A 3 -18.04 -19.29 -13.99
C ARG A 3 -19.15 -18.23 -13.97
N LYS A 4 -19.84 -18.07 -12.82
CA LYS A 4 -21.07 -17.26 -12.68
C LYS A 4 -20.84 -15.91 -11.98
N GLY A 5 -19.62 -15.43 -11.82
CA GLY A 5 -19.34 -14.15 -11.18
C GLY A 5 -18.02 -14.12 -10.41
N PRO A 6 -17.64 -12.98 -9.86
CA PRO A 6 -16.44 -12.86 -9.04
C PRO A 6 -16.59 -13.64 -7.74
N ALA A 7 -15.48 -14.20 -7.23
CA ALA A 7 -15.47 -14.88 -5.94
C ALA A 7 -15.89 -13.92 -4.81
N THR A 8 -16.69 -14.42 -3.86
CA THR A 8 -17.10 -13.65 -2.68
C THR A 8 -15.86 -13.24 -1.88
N ARG A 9 -15.74 -11.97 -1.57
CA ARG A 9 -14.64 -11.46 -0.76
C ARG A 9 -14.87 -11.82 0.70
N ARG A 10 -13.88 -12.48 1.33
CA ARG A 10 -13.89 -12.72 2.78
C ARG A 10 -13.72 -11.38 3.51
N GLN A 11 -14.51 -11.17 4.56
CA GLN A 11 -14.33 -10.02 5.45
C GLN A 11 -13.00 -10.19 6.22
N LEU A 12 -12.28 -9.07 6.38
CA LEU A 12 -11.08 -9.05 7.21
C LEU A 12 -11.53 -9.03 8.68
N VAL A 13 -11.07 -10.01 9.42
CA VAL A 13 -11.21 -10.03 10.89
C VAL A 13 -10.34 -8.91 11.44
N THR A 14 -10.84 -8.15 12.41
CA THR A 14 -10.08 -7.11 13.10
C THR A 14 -8.92 -7.71 13.88
N ASP A 15 -7.82 -6.98 13.96
CA ASP A 15 -6.65 -7.40 14.72
C ASP A 15 -6.97 -7.45 16.23
N PRO A 16 -6.57 -8.53 16.95
CA PRO A 16 -6.90 -8.67 18.39
C PRO A 16 -6.20 -7.65 19.28
N VAL A 17 -5.02 -7.14 18.90
CA VAL A 17 -4.22 -6.21 19.71
C VAL A 17 -4.67 -4.77 19.50
N TYR A 18 -4.80 -4.34 18.22
CA TYR A 18 -5.13 -2.95 17.87
C TYR A 18 -6.58 -2.75 17.44
N GLY A 19 -7.41 -3.79 17.37
CA GLY A 19 -8.81 -3.71 16.94
C GLY A 19 -9.03 -3.15 15.52
N SER A 20 -7.97 -3.11 14.69
CA SER A 20 -7.97 -2.43 13.41
C SER A 20 -7.88 -3.38 12.21
N PRO A 21 -8.81 -3.33 11.26
CA PRO A 21 -8.73 -4.12 10.03
C PRO A 21 -7.54 -3.72 9.13
N LEU A 22 -7.03 -2.49 9.27
CA LEU A 22 -5.84 -2.04 8.53
C LEU A 22 -4.57 -2.76 8.99
N VAL A 23 -4.45 -3.03 10.30
CA VAL A 23 -3.33 -3.81 10.85
C VAL A 23 -3.38 -5.24 10.32
N THR A 24 -4.54 -5.90 10.35
CA THR A 24 -4.72 -7.23 9.74
C THR A 24 -4.36 -7.23 8.24
N ALA A 25 -4.76 -6.20 7.51
CA ALA A 25 -4.42 -6.08 6.10
C ALA A 25 -2.91 -5.93 5.88
N LEU A 26 -2.21 -5.19 6.76
CA LEU A 26 -0.76 -5.03 6.74
C LEU A 26 -0.06 -6.36 7.07
N VAL A 27 -0.48 -7.08 8.12
CA VAL A 27 0.02 -8.43 8.46
C VAL A 27 -0.10 -9.38 7.26
N ASN A 28 -1.25 -9.40 6.60
CA ASN A 28 -1.48 -10.23 5.41
C ASN A 28 -0.57 -9.83 4.22
N LYS A 29 -0.09 -8.59 4.14
CA LYS A 29 0.86 -8.16 3.11
C LYS A 29 2.31 -8.48 3.47
N VAL A 30 2.66 -8.44 4.74
CA VAL A 30 3.99 -8.84 5.24
C VAL A 30 4.16 -10.35 5.18
N LEU A 31 3.08 -11.10 5.37
CA LEU A 31 3.05 -12.56 5.38
C LEU A 31 3.77 -13.17 4.17
N ARG A 32 4.66 -14.14 4.45
CA ARG A 32 5.37 -14.93 3.44
C ARG A 32 5.37 -16.40 3.87
N SER A 33 5.14 -17.31 2.93
CA SER A 33 5.13 -18.77 3.16
C SER A 33 4.22 -19.23 4.30
N GLY A 34 3.11 -18.52 4.57
CA GLY A 34 2.15 -18.88 5.60
C GLY A 34 2.59 -18.63 7.06
N LYS A 35 3.78 -18.07 7.31
CA LYS A 35 4.32 -17.82 8.67
C LYS A 35 3.65 -16.61 9.33
N ARG A 36 2.39 -16.76 9.74
CA ARG A 36 1.56 -15.67 10.26
C ARG A 36 2.08 -15.09 11.58
N SER A 37 2.46 -15.93 12.53
CA SER A 37 2.99 -15.48 13.84
C SER A 37 4.24 -14.60 13.68
N LEU A 38 5.11 -14.93 12.73
CA LEU A 38 6.27 -14.10 12.41
C LEU A 38 5.86 -12.75 11.80
N ALA A 39 4.88 -12.75 10.91
CA ALA A 39 4.39 -11.51 10.30
C ALA A 39 3.72 -10.59 11.32
N GLU A 40 2.93 -11.14 12.25
CA GLU A 40 2.33 -10.40 13.37
C GLU A 40 3.41 -9.80 14.28
N ARG A 41 4.42 -10.57 14.67
CA ARG A 41 5.55 -10.07 15.48
C ARG A 41 6.29 -8.91 14.80
N ILE A 42 6.54 -9.01 13.50
CA ILE A 42 7.19 -7.94 12.73
C ILE A 42 6.32 -6.68 12.70
N VAL A 43 5.03 -6.81 12.44
CA VAL A 43 4.12 -5.66 12.33
C VAL A 43 3.91 -5.00 13.69
N TYR A 44 3.69 -5.78 14.76
CA TYR A 44 3.52 -5.22 16.11
C TYR A 44 4.79 -4.52 16.58
N GLY A 45 5.95 -5.15 16.44
CA GLY A 45 7.21 -4.51 16.78
C GLY A 45 7.52 -3.25 15.96
N ALA A 46 7.07 -3.20 14.69
CA ALA A 46 7.22 -1.99 13.87
C ALA A 46 6.28 -0.88 14.31
N LEU A 47 5.05 -1.20 14.69
CA LEU A 47 4.07 -0.24 15.18
C LEU A 47 4.44 0.31 16.57
N ASP A 48 4.89 -0.55 17.48
CA ASP A 48 5.37 -0.14 18.80
C ASP A 48 6.61 0.76 18.69
N GLY A 49 7.60 0.36 17.88
CA GLY A 49 8.77 1.20 17.64
C GLY A 49 8.46 2.52 16.93
N ALA A 50 7.41 2.57 16.11
CA ALA A 50 6.94 3.82 15.53
C ALA A 50 6.31 4.72 16.59
N LYS A 51 5.53 4.16 17.54
CA LYS A 51 4.98 4.88 18.70
C LYS A 51 6.08 5.51 19.54
N ASP A 52 7.11 4.73 19.88
CA ASP A 52 8.24 5.20 20.72
C ASP A 52 8.98 6.38 20.07
N LYS A 53 9.09 6.39 18.74
CA LYS A 53 9.79 7.45 18.00
C LYS A 53 8.93 8.66 17.67
N THR A 54 7.62 8.50 17.50
CA THR A 54 6.72 9.59 17.08
C THR A 54 5.84 10.12 18.22
N GLY A 55 5.68 9.37 19.30
CA GLY A 55 4.77 9.68 20.40
C GLY A 55 3.28 9.56 20.06
N ASN A 56 2.96 9.19 18.82
CA ASN A 56 1.58 9.09 18.33
C ASN A 56 1.04 7.67 18.44
N ASP A 57 -0.28 7.53 18.46
CA ASP A 57 -0.94 6.23 18.37
C ASP A 57 -0.48 5.47 17.10
N PRO A 58 -0.06 4.20 17.23
CA PRO A 58 0.37 3.36 16.12
C PRO A 58 -0.63 3.25 14.97
N VAL A 59 -1.94 3.14 15.30
CA VAL A 59 -3.00 3.02 14.30
C VAL A 59 -3.18 4.33 13.53
N VAL A 60 -3.08 5.47 14.22
CA VAL A 60 -3.15 6.80 13.60
C VAL A 60 -1.95 7.02 12.68
N THR A 61 -0.75 6.65 13.12
CA THR A 61 0.48 6.72 12.31
C THR A 61 0.36 5.86 11.05
N LEU A 62 -0.12 4.62 11.18
CA LEU A 62 -0.39 3.74 10.04
C LEU A 62 -1.40 4.34 9.07
N LYS A 63 -2.52 4.86 9.58
CA LYS A 63 -3.56 5.48 8.75
C LYS A 63 -3.01 6.67 7.98
N ARG A 64 -2.28 7.56 8.65
CA ARG A 64 -1.64 8.74 8.03
C ARG A 64 -0.62 8.33 6.97
N ALA A 65 0.22 7.33 7.26
CA ALA A 65 1.15 6.78 6.28
C ALA A 65 0.45 6.23 5.04
N LEU A 66 -0.64 5.47 5.24
CA LEU A 66 -1.44 4.94 4.14
C LEU A 66 -2.07 6.07 3.32
N ASP A 67 -2.67 7.08 3.96
CA ASP A 67 -3.32 8.19 3.27
C ASP A 67 -2.32 8.99 2.43
N ASN A 68 -1.08 9.15 2.91
CA ASN A 68 0.00 9.79 2.15
C ASN A 68 0.51 8.94 0.97
N VAL A 69 0.34 7.62 0.99
CA VAL A 69 0.83 6.71 -0.06
C VAL A 69 -0.27 6.31 -1.05
N LYS A 70 -1.55 6.45 -0.69
CA LYS A 70 -2.68 6.09 -1.58
C LYS A 70 -2.64 6.87 -2.89
N PRO A 71 -2.59 6.20 -4.06
CA PRO A 71 -2.72 6.87 -5.35
C PRO A 71 -4.19 7.17 -5.66
N THR A 72 -4.45 8.31 -6.27
CA THR A 72 -5.76 8.69 -6.85
C THR A 72 -5.87 8.27 -8.31
N LEU A 73 -4.74 8.27 -9.03
CA LEU A 73 -4.66 7.91 -10.44
C LEU A 73 -3.68 6.75 -10.64
N GLU A 74 -3.97 5.89 -11.60
CA GLU A 74 -3.04 4.89 -12.14
C GLU A 74 -3.06 4.95 -13.66
N VAL A 75 -2.02 4.41 -14.29
CA VAL A 75 -1.95 4.31 -15.75
C VAL A 75 -2.22 2.87 -16.14
N ARG A 76 -3.12 2.67 -17.10
CA ARG A 76 -3.42 1.37 -17.70
C ARG A 76 -3.15 1.37 -19.17
N SER A 77 -2.52 0.32 -19.66
CA SER A 77 -2.30 0.13 -21.08
C SER A 77 -3.62 -0.27 -21.78
N ARG A 78 -3.92 0.39 -22.90
CA ARG A 78 -5.03 0.04 -23.80
C ARG A 78 -4.53 -0.04 -25.22
N ARG A 79 -4.93 -1.08 -25.93
CA ARG A 79 -4.62 -1.23 -27.35
C ARG A 79 -5.75 -0.68 -28.21
N VAL A 80 -5.41 0.29 -29.06
CA VAL A 80 -6.36 0.91 -30.01
C VAL A 80 -5.71 0.94 -31.38
N GLY A 81 -6.35 0.33 -32.39
CA GLY A 81 -5.86 0.33 -33.78
C GLY A 81 -4.45 -0.26 -33.95
N GLY A 82 -4.05 -1.22 -33.09
CA GLY A 82 -2.71 -1.82 -33.14
C GLY A 82 -1.65 -1.13 -32.27
N ALA A 83 -1.84 0.12 -31.87
CA ALA A 83 -0.97 0.86 -30.96
C ALA A 83 -1.40 0.69 -29.50
N THR A 84 -0.42 0.66 -28.57
CA THR A 84 -0.68 0.56 -27.15
C THR A 84 -0.50 1.92 -26.48
N TYR A 85 -1.57 2.44 -25.90
CA TYR A 85 -1.59 3.73 -25.21
C TYR A 85 -1.64 3.51 -23.69
N GLN A 86 -0.98 4.39 -22.97
CA GLN A 86 -1.03 4.45 -21.51
C GLN A 86 -2.14 5.41 -21.09
N VAL A 87 -3.28 4.87 -20.65
CA VAL A 87 -4.47 5.67 -20.33
C VAL A 87 -4.56 5.91 -18.82
N PRO A 88 -4.63 7.17 -18.36
CA PRO A 88 -4.82 7.49 -16.95
C PRO A 88 -6.25 7.14 -16.50
N VAL A 89 -6.38 6.43 -15.39
CA VAL A 89 -7.65 5.99 -14.82
C VAL A 89 -7.68 6.26 -13.32
N GLU A 90 -8.82 6.70 -12.81
CA GLU A 90 -9.04 6.85 -11.38
C GLU A 90 -9.01 5.50 -10.65
N VAL A 91 -8.38 5.48 -9.48
CA VAL A 91 -8.22 4.27 -8.68
C VAL A 91 -9.37 4.15 -7.68
N ARG A 92 -10.09 3.03 -7.71
CA ARG A 92 -11.13 2.73 -6.71
C ARG A 92 -10.51 2.68 -5.30
N ALA A 93 -11.23 3.17 -4.28
CA ALA A 93 -10.74 3.27 -2.89
C ALA A 93 -10.15 1.95 -2.33
N SER A 94 -10.80 0.82 -2.60
CA SER A 94 -10.30 -0.49 -2.16
C SER A 94 -8.98 -0.90 -2.81
N ARG A 95 -8.78 -0.53 -4.08
CA ARG A 95 -7.55 -0.77 -4.83
C ARG A 95 -6.45 0.18 -4.37
N SER A 96 -6.77 1.45 -4.15
CA SER A 96 -5.83 2.46 -3.65
C SER A 96 -5.22 2.03 -2.32
N THR A 97 -6.04 1.56 -1.36
CA THR A 97 -5.56 1.00 -0.09
C THR A 97 -4.68 -0.23 -0.30
N THR A 98 -5.06 -1.13 -1.21
CA THR A 98 -4.27 -2.33 -1.53
C THR A 98 -2.91 -1.98 -2.15
N LEU A 99 -2.86 -0.98 -3.02
CA LEU A 99 -1.62 -0.50 -3.63
C LEU A 99 -0.71 0.15 -2.58
N ALA A 100 -1.26 1.01 -1.72
CA ALA A 100 -0.50 1.65 -0.64
C ALA A 100 0.16 0.63 0.28
N LEU A 101 -0.59 -0.37 0.77
CA LEU A 101 -0.05 -1.46 1.60
C LEU A 101 1.05 -2.24 0.87
N ARG A 102 0.85 -2.54 -0.42
CA ARG A 102 1.84 -3.26 -1.24
C ARG A 102 3.12 -2.45 -1.38
N TRP A 103 3.02 -1.15 -1.67
CA TRP A 103 4.18 -0.29 -1.84
C TRP A 103 4.96 -0.13 -0.55
N ILE A 104 4.30 0.16 0.58
CA ILE A 104 4.96 0.25 1.88
C ILE A 104 5.76 -1.01 2.18
N VAL A 105 5.17 -2.20 2.06
CA VAL A 105 5.86 -3.46 2.34
C VAL A 105 6.97 -3.74 1.32
N SER A 106 6.76 -3.43 0.05
CA SER A 106 7.77 -3.63 -1.00
C SER A 106 9.00 -2.76 -0.78
N TYR A 107 8.80 -1.47 -0.50
CA TYR A 107 9.91 -0.53 -0.25
C TYR A 107 10.55 -0.74 1.12
N SER A 108 9.81 -1.15 2.15
CA SER A 108 10.41 -1.59 3.41
C SER A 108 11.42 -2.73 3.19
N ARG A 109 11.09 -3.71 2.34
CA ARG A 109 12.02 -4.81 2.04
C ARG A 109 13.31 -4.38 1.33
N GLN A 110 13.30 -3.25 0.63
CA GLN A 110 14.45 -2.70 -0.10
C GLN A 110 15.34 -1.82 0.77
N ARG A 111 14.91 -1.47 1.99
CA ARG A 111 15.70 -0.67 2.93
C ARG A 111 16.93 -1.44 3.42
N ARG A 112 17.93 -0.71 3.89
CA ARG A 112 19.24 -1.25 4.28
C ARG A 112 19.33 -1.68 5.74
N GLU A 113 18.33 -1.38 6.56
CA GLU A 113 18.31 -1.75 7.97
C GLU A 113 18.39 -3.28 8.16
N LYS A 114 18.89 -3.73 9.30
CA LYS A 114 19.17 -5.14 9.56
C LYS A 114 17.90 -5.99 9.61
N THR A 115 16.91 -5.56 10.37
CA THR A 115 15.69 -6.33 10.62
C THR A 115 14.50 -5.82 9.81
N MET A 116 13.56 -6.72 9.45
CA MET A 116 12.34 -6.30 8.75
C MET A 116 11.44 -5.40 9.62
N THR A 117 11.49 -5.57 10.94
CA THR A 117 10.80 -4.73 11.91
C THR A 117 11.26 -3.28 11.81
N GLU A 118 12.58 -3.04 11.85
CA GLU A 118 13.16 -1.70 11.69
C GLU A 118 12.87 -1.08 10.32
N ARG A 119 12.99 -1.89 9.26
CA ARG A 119 12.68 -1.47 7.88
C ARG A 119 11.24 -0.97 7.77
N LEU A 120 10.29 -1.74 8.27
CA LEU A 120 8.87 -1.41 8.22
C LEU A 120 8.56 -0.19 9.11
N MET A 121 9.10 -0.14 10.33
CA MET A 121 8.97 0.99 11.25
C MET A 121 9.44 2.30 10.60
N ASN A 122 10.64 2.30 10.04
CA ASN A 122 11.21 3.50 9.43
C ASN A 122 10.44 3.93 8.18
N GLU A 123 9.98 2.97 7.34
CA GLU A 123 9.15 3.30 6.18
C GLU A 123 7.79 3.89 6.57
N LEU A 124 7.14 3.35 7.62
CA LEU A 124 5.88 3.88 8.13
C LEU A 124 6.04 5.30 8.71
N ARG A 125 7.13 5.53 9.47
CA ARG A 125 7.45 6.86 10.00
C ARG A 125 7.69 7.86 8.87
N ASP A 126 8.54 7.51 7.91
CA ASP A 126 8.87 8.40 6.79
C ASP A 126 7.62 8.67 5.95
N ALA A 127 6.80 7.65 5.64
CA ALA A 127 5.55 7.80 4.91
C ALA A 127 4.52 8.65 5.67
N SER A 128 4.44 8.55 7.01
CA SER A 128 3.56 9.39 7.82
C SER A 128 3.93 10.88 7.74
N ASN A 129 5.19 11.18 7.51
CA ASN A 129 5.71 12.54 7.31
C ASN A 129 5.71 12.99 5.84
N GLY A 130 5.14 12.19 4.93
CA GLY A 130 5.12 12.52 3.51
C GLY A 130 6.45 12.26 2.80
N LEU A 131 7.34 11.49 3.41
CA LEU A 131 8.67 11.15 2.89
C LEU A 131 8.77 9.66 2.55
N GLY A 132 9.90 9.26 1.98
CA GLY A 132 10.21 7.86 1.71
C GLY A 132 9.86 7.38 0.31
N ALA A 133 10.34 6.17 -0.01
CA ALA A 133 10.24 5.59 -1.34
C ALA A 133 8.79 5.25 -1.74
N SER A 134 7.95 4.91 -0.77
CA SER A 134 6.52 4.63 -1.00
C SER A 134 5.77 5.88 -1.45
N VAL A 135 6.04 7.04 -0.85
CA VAL A 135 5.44 8.33 -1.23
C VAL A 135 5.96 8.74 -2.61
N LYS A 136 7.26 8.62 -2.85
CA LYS A 136 7.85 8.88 -4.16
C LYS A 136 7.19 8.03 -5.26
N ARG A 137 6.90 6.76 -4.98
CA ARG A 137 6.20 5.89 -5.93
C ARG A 137 4.82 6.41 -6.30
N ARG A 138 4.06 6.94 -5.32
CA ARG A 138 2.78 7.60 -5.60
C ARG A 138 2.99 8.79 -6.54
N GLU A 139 3.96 9.66 -6.23
CA GLU A 139 4.26 10.84 -7.05
C GLU A 139 4.66 10.47 -8.47
N ASP A 140 5.53 9.47 -8.64
CA ASP A 140 5.93 8.97 -9.95
C ASP A 140 4.73 8.43 -10.75
N THR A 141 3.81 7.73 -10.06
CA THR A 141 2.58 7.22 -10.68
C THR A 141 1.66 8.36 -11.12
N HIS A 142 1.52 9.41 -10.30
CA HIS A 142 0.74 10.60 -10.65
C HIS A 142 1.38 11.40 -11.79
N LYS A 143 2.71 11.58 -11.80
CA LYS A 143 3.44 12.20 -12.91
C LYS A 143 3.25 11.45 -14.22
N MET A 144 3.33 10.11 -14.18
CA MET A 144 3.04 9.30 -15.37
C MET A 144 1.58 9.47 -15.86
N ALA A 145 0.61 9.54 -14.95
CA ALA A 145 -0.77 9.77 -15.30
C ALA A 145 -0.99 11.18 -15.91
N GLU A 146 -0.34 12.17 -15.36
CA GLU A 146 -0.38 13.55 -15.87
C GLU A 146 0.25 13.68 -17.25
N SER A 147 1.42 13.11 -17.46
CA SER A 147 2.10 13.09 -18.77
C SER A 147 1.27 12.41 -19.87
N ASN A 148 0.45 11.44 -19.48
CA ASN A 148 -0.44 10.72 -20.41
C ASN A 148 -1.88 11.27 -20.44
N LYS A 149 -2.12 12.47 -19.87
CA LYS A 149 -3.45 13.10 -19.81
C LYS A 149 -4.11 13.28 -21.18
N ALA A 150 -3.31 13.50 -22.22
CA ALA A 150 -3.78 13.61 -23.59
C ALA A 150 -4.55 12.36 -24.08
N PHE A 151 -4.23 11.18 -23.54
CA PHE A 151 -4.87 9.91 -23.88
C PHE A 151 -6.08 9.56 -22.99
N ALA A 152 -6.51 10.47 -22.12
CA ALA A 152 -7.64 10.24 -21.21
C ALA A 152 -8.96 9.98 -21.95
N HIS A 153 -9.11 10.51 -23.17
CA HIS A 153 -10.29 10.29 -24.01
C HIS A 153 -10.43 8.84 -24.50
N TYR A 154 -9.38 8.03 -24.43
CA TYR A 154 -9.44 6.58 -24.68
C TYR A 154 -9.93 5.77 -23.47
N ARG A 155 -10.36 6.41 -22.40
CA ARG A 155 -10.95 5.76 -21.21
C ARG A 155 -12.27 5.07 -21.60
N TRP A 156 -12.51 3.86 -21.11
CA TRP A 156 -13.76 3.11 -21.26
C TRP A 156 -14.54 3.06 -19.96
#